data_1b74e5a08c834e749df679711a643dfd
#
_entry.id   1b74e5a08c834e749df679711a643dfd
#
_cell.length_a   1.000
_cell.length_b   1.000
_cell.length_c   1.000
_cell.angle_alpha   90.00
_cell.angle_beta   90.00
_cell.angle_gamma   90.00
#
_symmetry.space_group_name_H-M   'P 1'
#
loop_
_entity.id
_entity.type
_entity.pdbx_description
1 polymer ?
#
loop_
_entity_poly.entity_id
_entity_poly.type
_entity_poly.pdbx_seq_one_letter_code
_entity_poly.pdbx_strand_id
1 'polypeptide(L)'
;EGTGLKIFNANAATLLRSMEMGCAGYSGVMANFHPDLYVWLCKNYKEQPEKAQELMNFLGAASMVECQVYPVNSKYHMNLVGVPMTLQSRRQDYKLLTGSKKLEIEEFCAITETFRKSFFGK
;
A
#
# COMPACT_ATOMS: atom_id res chain seq x y z
N GLU A 1 9.87 20.88 -16.25
CA GLU A 1 9.45 20.50 -17.61
C GLU A 1 10.68 20.49 -18.52
N GLY A 2 10.79 19.47 -19.40
CA GLY A 2 11.86 19.41 -20.42
C GLY A 2 13.14 18.66 -20.06
N THR A 3 13.26 18.06 -18.86
CA THR A 3 14.46 17.33 -18.46
C THR A 3 14.45 15.83 -18.82
N GLY A 4 13.31 15.27 -19.22
CA GLY A 4 13.14 13.82 -19.41
C GLY A 4 13.14 13.00 -18.12
N LEU A 5 13.34 13.63 -16.95
CA LEU A 5 13.33 12.94 -15.65
C LEU A 5 11.89 12.56 -15.24
N LYS A 6 11.76 11.36 -14.70
CA LYS A 6 10.50 10.87 -14.13
C LYS A 6 10.59 10.86 -12.61
N ILE A 7 9.68 11.57 -11.96
CA ILE A 7 9.59 11.63 -10.49
C ILE A 7 8.55 10.62 -10.02
N PHE A 8 8.91 9.80 -9.03
CA PHE A 8 8.01 8.84 -8.39
C PHE A 8 7.78 9.27 -6.94
N ASN A 9 6.53 9.20 -6.49
CA ASN A 9 6.18 9.48 -5.11
C ASN A 9 6.37 8.21 -4.24
N ALA A 10 7.00 8.34 -3.08
CA ALA A 10 7.16 7.25 -2.11
C ALA A 10 6.11 7.30 -0.98
N ASN A 11 5.36 8.40 -0.86
CA ASN A 11 4.35 8.58 0.18
C ASN A 11 2.96 8.17 -0.35
N ALA A 12 2.42 7.09 0.21
CA ALA A 12 1.12 6.57 -0.20
C ALA A 12 -0.03 7.56 0.05
N ALA A 13 0.00 8.30 1.16
CA ALA A 13 -1.08 9.22 1.54
C ALA A 13 -1.25 10.42 0.59
N THR A 14 -0.23 10.76 -0.18
CA THR A 14 -0.24 11.89 -1.11
C THR A 14 -0.19 11.48 -2.58
N LEU A 15 -0.37 10.19 -2.87
CA LEU A 15 -0.12 9.64 -4.20
C LEU A 15 -1.00 10.28 -5.28
N LEU A 16 -2.33 10.29 -5.10
CA LEU A 16 -3.24 10.84 -6.10
C LEU A 16 -2.88 12.30 -6.44
N ARG A 17 -2.71 13.12 -5.42
CA ARG A 17 -2.33 14.53 -5.60
C ARG A 17 -1.01 14.69 -6.37
N SER A 18 -0.01 13.85 -6.07
CA SER A 18 1.27 13.90 -6.79
C SER A 18 1.15 13.46 -8.25
N MET A 19 0.28 12.50 -8.54
CA MET A 19 -0.03 12.08 -9.91
C MET A 19 -0.69 13.21 -10.71
N GLU A 20 -1.64 13.94 -10.09
CA GLU A 20 -2.29 15.12 -10.68
C GLU A 20 -1.29 16.25 -10.94
N MET A 21 -0.23 16.36 -10.13
CA MET A 21 0.87 17.33 -10.31
C MET A 21 1.91 16.87 -11.34
N GLY A 22 1.76 15.67 -11.93
CA GLY A 22 2.63 15.20 -13.00
C GLY A 22 3.71 14.20 -12.57
N CYS A 23 3.65 13.64 -11.36
CA CYS A 23 4.51 12.50 -11.00
C CYS A 23 4.23 11.28 -11.88
N ALA A 24 5.27 10.49 -12.14
CA ALA A 24 5.21 9.35 -13.06
C ALA A 24 4.60 8.08 -12.43
N GLY A 25 4.54 8.00 -11.10
CA GLY A 25 4.02 6.83 -10.41
C GLY A 25 4.39 6.77 -8.93
N TYR A 26 4.28 5.58 -8.39
CA TYR A 26 4.53 5.26 -6.99
C TYR A 26 5.73 4.33 -6.81
N SER A 27 6.56 4.60 -5.81
CA SER A 27 7.68 3.76 -5.40
C SER A 27 7.78 3.76 -3.87
N GLY A 28 6.88 3.06 -3.20
CA GLY A 28 6.80 3.05 -1.74
C GLY A 28 6.51 1.67 -1.16
N VAL A 29 6.76 1.54 0.14
CA VAL A 29 6.69 0.26 0.87
C VAL A 29 5.28 -0.33 0.93
N MET A 30 4.25 0.48 0.85
CA MET A 30 2.86 0.01 0.87
C MET A 30 2.49 -0.85 -0.34
N ALA A 31 3.25 -0.79 -1.44
CA ALA A 31 3.09 -1.69 -2.57
C ALA A 31 3.36 -3.17 -2.22
N ASN A 32 4.04 -3.46 -1.11
CA ASN A 32 4.21 -4.83 -0.61
C ASN A 32 2.92 -5.44 -0.06
N PHE A 33 1.93 -4.62 0.28
CA PHE A 33 0.66 -5.08 0.87
C PHE A 33 -0.44 -5.30 -0.18
N HIS A 34 -0.63 -4.35 -1.09
CA HIS A 34 -1.70 -4.40 -2.10
C HIS A 34 -1.28 -3.67 -3.40
N PRO A 35 -0.30 -4.24 -4.14
CA PRO A 35 0.27 -3.58 -5.32
C PRO A 35 -0.75 -3.33 -6.42
N ASP A 36 -1.75 -4.17 -6.57
CA ASP A 36 -2.82 -4.07 -7.57
C ASP A 36 -3.61 -2.77 -7.45
N LEU A 37 -3.89 -2.32 -6.22
CA LEU A 37 -4.59 -1.07 -5.96
C LEU A 37 -3.76 0.15 -6.39
N TYR A 38 -2.46 0.15 -6.11
CA TYR A 38 -1.54 1.22 -6.57
C TYR A 38 -1.41 1.24 -8.10
N VAL A 39 -1.30 0.09 -8.72
CA VAL A 39 -1.26 -0.02 -10.19
C VAL A 39 -2.55 0.52 -10.81
N TRP A 40 -3.70 0.16 -10.25
CA TRP A 40 -4.98 0.65 -10.74
C TRP A 40 -5.05 2.19 -10.64
N LEU A 41 -4.69 2.76 -9.49
CA LEU A 41 -4.71 4.21 -9.27
C LEU A 41 -3.84 4.93 -10.30
N CYS A 42 -2.59 4.52 -10.45
CA CYS A 42 -1.65 5.15 -11.36
C CYS A 42 -2.11 5.09 -12.84
N LYS A 43 -2.86 4.05 -13.22
CA LYS A 43 -3.34 3.88 -14.60
C LYS A 43 -4.65 4.60 -14.89
N ASN A 44 -5.54 4.71 -13.90
CA ASN A 44 -6.94 5.09 -14.16
C ASN A 44 -7.37 6.43 -13.54
N TYR A 45 -6.51 7.12 -12.80
CA TYR A 45 -6.90 8.32 -12.05
C TYR A 45 -7.45 9.46 -12.91
N LYS A 46 -7.01 9.57 -14.17
CA LYS A 46 -7.49 10.58 -15.12
C LYS A 46 -8.86 10.23 -15.69
N GLU A 47 -9.07 8.95 -15.99
CA GLU A 47 -10.28 8.48 -16.66
C GLU A 47 -11.43 8.23 -15.68
N GLN A 48 -11.11 7.91 -14.42
CA GLN A 48 -12.08 7.62 -13.37
C GLN A 48 -11.76 8.38 -12.07
N PRO A 49 -11.84 9.74 -12.07
CA PRO A 49 -11.36 10.56 -10.96
C PRO A 49 -12.12 10.33 -9.65
N GLU A 50 -13.43 10.12 -9.69
CA GLU A 50 -14.23 9.85 -8.50
C GLU A 50 -13.84 8.52 -7.84
N LYS A 51 -13.71 7.47 -8.64
CA LYS A 51 -13.25 6.16 -8.18
C LYS A 51 -11.80 6.18 -7.72
N ALA A 52 -10.96 6.99 -8.35
CA ALA A 52 -9.59 7.21 -7.91
C ALA A 52 -9.52 7.90 -6.54
N GLN A 53 -10.43 8.85 -6.27
CA GLN A 53 -10.52 9.50 -4.96
C GLN A 53 -11.02 8.52 -3.88
N GLU A 54 -12.01 7.68 -4.19
CA GLU A 54 -12.47 6.60 -3.30
C GLU A 54 -11.31 5.67 -2.91
N LEU A 55 -10.55 5.21 -3.90
CA LEU A 55 -9.38 4.38 -3.68
C LEU A 55 -8.31 5.12 -2.86
N MET A 56 -8.06 6.40 -3.16
CA MET A 56 -7.08 7.19 -2.43
C MET A 56 -7.44 7.35 -0.96
N ASN A 57 -8.72 7.51 -0.64
CA ASN A 57 -9.20 7.58 0.74
C ASN A 57 -8.85 6.29 1.52
N PHE A 58 -9.03 5.12 0.89
CA PHE A 58 -8.62 3.84 1.46
C PHE A 58 -7.10 3.74 1.61
N LEU A 59 -6.34 4.03 0.54
CA LEU A 59 -4.88 3.94 0.54
C LEU A 59 -4.23 4.89 1.55
N GLY A 60 -4.78 6.09 1.70
CA GLY A 60 -4.30 7.06 2.68
C GLY A 60 -4.44 6.56 4.11
N ALA A 61 -5.60 6.03 4.48
CA ALA A 61 -5.83 5.42 5.79
C ALA A 61 -4.96 4.17 5.99
N ALA A 62 -4.88 3.29 4.99
CA ALA A 62 -4.08 2.07 5.00
C ALA A 62 -2.59 2.34 5.17
N SER A 63 -2.09 3.49 4.72
CA SER A 63 -0.66 3.85 4.80
C SER A 63 -0.12 3.94 6.24
N MET A 64 -0.99 4.08 7.24
CA MET A 64 -0.59 4.09 8.64
C MET A 64 0.01 2.76 9.10
N VAL A 65 -0.29 1.66 8.41
CA VAL A 65 0.30 0.33 8.66
C VAL A 65 1.82 0.34 8.46
N GLU A 66 2.35 1.19 7.59
CA GLU A 66 3.78 1.36 7.36
C GLU A 66 4.55 1.66 8.65
N CYS A 67 3.94 2.37 9.59
CA CYS A 67 4.55 2.73 10.88
C CYS A 67 4.62 1.56 11.88
N GLN A 68 4.03 0.40 11.55
CA GLN A 68 3.89 -0.77 12.42
C GLN A 68 5.02 -1.79 12.21
N VAL A 69 6.23 -1.50 12.71
CA VAL A 69 7.36 -2.46 12.70
C VAL A 69 7.76 -2.90 11.27
N TYR A 70 7.74 -1.98 10.29
CA TYR A 70 8.20 -2.29 8.94
C TYR A 70 9.73 -2.58 8.92
N PRO A 71 10.22 -3.59 8.20
CA PRO A 71 9.57 -4.46 7.23
C PRO A 71 8.99 -5.78 7.78
N VAL A 72 9.03 -6.01 9.09
CA VAL A 72 8.55 -7.27 9.68
C VAL A 72 7.05 -7.46 9.45
N ASN A 73 6.27 -6.40 9.58
CA ASN A 73 4.83 -6.42 9.32
C ASN A 73 4.49 -6.78 7.88
N SER A 74 5.24 -6.28 6.89
CA SER A 74 5.01 -6.64 5.49
C SER A 74 5.34 -8.09 5.21
N LYS A 75 6.38 -8.64 5.83
CA LYS A 75 6.72 -10.06 5.74
C LYS A 75 5.63 -10.95 6.34
N TYR A 76 5.07 -10.52 7.48
CA TYR A 76 3.93 -11.21 8.08
C TYR A 76 2.70 -11.18 7.16
N HIS A 77 2.38 -10.01 6.60
CA HIS A 77 1.31 -9.88 5.62
C HIS A 77 1.52 -10.77 4.39
N MET A 78 2.75 -10.85 3.86
CA MET A 78 3.08 -11.73 2.73
C MET A 78 2.80 -13.20 3.05
N ASN A 79 3.09 -13.66 4.27
CA ASN A 79 2.73 -15.02 4.71
C ASN A 79 1.20 -15.22 4.71
N LEU A 80 0.43 -14.22 5.15
CA LEU A 80 -1.04 -14.30 5.14
C LEU A 80 -1.63 -14.43 3.72
N VAL A 81 -0.99 -13.81 2.73
CA VAL A 81 -1.43 -13.88 1.32
C VAL A 81 -0.77 -15.01 0.53
N GLY A 82 -0.10 -15.94 1.19
CA GLY A 82 0.43 -17.15 0.58
C GLY A 82 1.84 -17.04 0.01
N VAL A 83 2.60 -16.02 0.36
CA VAL A 83 4.01 -15.87 -0.01
C VAL A 83 4.88 -16.13 1.22
N PRO A 84 5.36 -17.36 1.43
CA PRO A 84 6.07 -17.74 2.66
C PRO A 84 7.45 -17.07 2.73
N MET A 85 7.73 -16.46 3.89
CA MET A 85 9.03 -15.88 4.19
C MET A 85 9.29 -15.81 5.68
N THR A 86 10.56 -15.72 6.07
CA THR A 86 10.94 -15.51 7.47
C THR A 86 10.68 -14.07 7.90
N LEU A 87 10.37 -13.87 9.18
CA LEU A 87 10.11 -12.54 9.73
C LEU A 87 11.40 -11.75 10.05
N GLN A 88 12.56 -12.41 9.97
CA GLN A 88 13.85 -11.77 10.29
C GLN A 88 14.11 -10.55 9.42
N SER A 89 14.63 -9.50 10.05
CA SER A 89 14.98 -8.24 9.40
C SER A 89 16.23 -7.63 10.04
N ARG A 90 17.04 -6.95 9.22
CA ARG A 90 18.19 -6.19 9.71
C ARG A 90 17.79 -4.88 10.38
N ARG A 91 16.63 -4.34 10.01
CA ARG A 91 16.18 -3.02 10.47
C ARG A 91 15.42 -3.09 11.79
N GLN A 92 14.61 -4.11 11.98
CA GLN A 92 13.72 -4.26 13.12
C GLN A 92 13.81 -5.66 13.70
N ASP A 93 13.76 -5.77 15.03
CA ASP A 93 13.62 -7.06 15.68
C ASP A 93 12.21 -7.61 15.44
N TYR A 94 12.13 -8.82 14.88
CA TYR A 94 10.84 -9.47 14.61
C TYR A 94 10.00 -9.72 15.87
N LYS A 95 10.63 -9.77 17.05
CA LYS A 95 9.96 -9.91 18.34
C LYS A 95 9.10 -8.70 18.71
N LEU A 96 9.37 -7.54 18.09
CA LEU A 96 8.53 -6.35 18.26
C LEU A 96 7.16 -6.49 17.60
N LEU A 97 6.98 -7.45 16.69
CA LEU A 97 5.69 -7.81 16.15
C LEU A 97 4.94 -8.70 17.15
N THR A 98 4.38 -8.08 18.17
CA THR A 98 3.61 -8.74 19.24
C THR A 98 2.29 -9.33 18.75
N GLY A 99 1.60 -10.09 19.61
CA GLY A 99 0.30 -10.68 19.26
C GLY A 99 -0.74 -9.64 18.81
N SER A 100 -0.83 -8.49 19.50
CA SER A 100 -1.76 -7.42 19.11
C SER A 100 -1.40 -6.79 17.76
N LYS A 101 -0.12 -6.59 17.46
CA LYS A 101 0.32 -6.08 16.16
C LYS A 101 0.10 -7.08 15.02
N LYS A 102 0.22 -8.36 15.29
CA LYS A 102 -0.16 -9.41 14.32
C LYS A 102 -1.64 -9.36 14.00
N LEU A 103 -2.48 -9.25 15.04
CA LEU A 103 -3.93 -9.12 14.87
C LEU A 103 -4.29 -7.90 14.02
N GLU A 104 -3.67 -6.74 14.27
CA GLU A 104 -3.86 -5.54 13.44
C GLU A 104 -3.53 -5.79 11.95
N ILE A 105 -2.48 -6.56 11.66
CA ILE A 105 -2.13 -6.91 10.26
C ILE A 105 -3.14 -7.90 9.66
N GLU A 106 -3.63 -8.85 10.44
CA GLU A 106 -4.67 -9.80 10.01
C GLU A 106 -5.98 -9.07 9.69
N GLU A 107 -6.41 -8.16 10.55
CA GLU A 107 -7.59 -7.31 10.34
C GLU A 107 -7.40 -6.38 9.14
N PHE A 108 -6.22 -5.78 8.99
CA PHE A 108 -5.88 -4.98 7.82
C PHE A 108 -5.95 -5.79 6.52
N CYS A 109 -5.44 -7.02 6.53
CA CYS A 109 -5.55 -7.92 5.39
C CYS A 109 -7.02 -8.20 5.03
N ALA A 110 -7.85 -8.50 6.03
CA ALA A 110 -9.27 -8.76 5.84
C ALA A 110 -10.04 -7.54 5.30
N ILE A 111 -9.77 -6.34 5.85
CA ILE A 111 -10.38 -5.09 5.38
C ILE A 111 -9.95 -4.80 3.92
N THR A 112 -8.68 -4.99 3.60
CA THR A 112 -8.17 -4.81 2.25
C THR A 112 -8.88 -5.74 1.25
N GLU A 113 -9.10 -7.00 1.61
CA GLU A 113 -9.82 -7.95 0.75
C GLU A 113 -11.29 -7.55 0.56
N THR A 114 -11.94 -7.11 1.62
CA THR A 114 -13.32 -6.61 1.55
C THR A 114 -13.42 -5.39 0.63
N PHE A 115 -12.52 -4.42 0.81
CA PHE A 115 -12.45 -3.23 -0.04
C PHE A 115 -12.18 -3.61 -1.50
N ARG A 116 -11.21 -4.48 -1.75
CA ARG A 116 -10.85 -4.94 -3.10
C ARG A 116 -12.04 -5.56 -3.84
N LYS A 117 -12.79 -6.44 -3.17
CA LYS A 117 -13.99 -7.06 -3.75
C LYS A 117 -15.04 -6.03 -4.12
N SER A 118 -15.32 -5.08 -3.24
CA SER A 118 -16.26 -3.99 -3.51
C SER A 118 -15.77 -3.09 -4.64
N PHE A 119 -14.51 -2.68 -4.59
CA PHE A 119 -13.90 -1.76 -5.55
C PHE A 119 -13.85 -2.32 -6.97
N PHE A 120 -13.49 -3.58 -7.14
CA PHE A 120 -13.44 -4.25 -8.44
C PHE A 120 -14.76 -4.90 -8.85
N GLY A 121 -15.78 -4.91 -8.01
CA GLY A 121 -17.08 -5.50 -8.29
C GLY A 121 -17.08 -7.04 -8.37
N LYS A 122 -16.23 -7.67 -7.57
CA LYS A 122 -16.08 -9.14 -7.56
C LYS A 122 -16.33 -9.73 -6.19
#